data_5b3140210fafbc09482bddc9f2e83471
#
_entry.id   5b3140210fafbc09482bddc9f2e83471
#
_cell.length_a   1.000
_cell.length_b   1.000
_cell.length_c   1.000
_cell.angle_alpha   90.00
_cell.angle_beta   90.00
_cell.angle_gamma   90.00
#
_symmetry.space_group_name_H-M   'P 1'
#
loop_
_entity.id
_entity.type
_entity.pdbx_description
1 polymer ?
#
loop_
_entity_poly.entity_id
_entity_poly.type
_entity_poly.pdbx_seq_one_letter_code
_entity_poly.pdbx_strand_id
1 'polypeptide(L)'
;YGAGYELPAGMLASILGLEDEDRGLHVLRNILLAILGAFTVLFAGLIGRHLSNWRGAFFAALILFLSPRFLGHSFINPRDIPFAFGFLGSALFILLILKNFEKPRWRDIIGLTFCLGFALSVRSGGALMLYMFFLAFYAGLFFLQFVTKSPKLPKIGNVLKTLGIPVAGGFIFGVLLWPYALKDPINIVLESLAVFSEYPVSIRILFGGELLRSSDVPLTYLPTWISITVPLAFIAGLLLIVPYFKRIFANGPTYLIICLTVMFLAPFGYVLLSDPGLYDGWRHFTFFYVTGVPLAALGWEAFSQWVEDKNWKPWIGPVVLGLLMVEPAVHIARNYQYPYVYFNPLVGGVSGAFGNYELDYWGISTRQAVEELERQGVLHADMEPIVLVTNFRYGVQNWLAPEYRDKVEVEYARYRERYELEWDYAIWISRFMDGTHMKAVDWPSSTRTMHPITVNSTPISAIYKKGEPHVFEGKKALDEGRIEEAIEHLNNEIEYNPKNYLAHRFLGMSVARTGDWETALSHFETSLKYAPEDQAAVINYAIAKINLGDYSDAKLALHEMLETFSNSHGGWYYLALANFREGELSLAAQYIQRTVQVRQDFRPGWQLGIQIFEQMGDEQRADLFRNRLEQL
;
A
#
# COMPACT_ATOMS: atom_id res chain seq x y z
N TYR A 1 -12.90 -12.02 2.36
CA TYR A 1 -12.06 -12.34 3.52
C TYR A 1 -12.91 -13.07 4.55
N GLY A 2 -12.32 -14.09 5.23
CA GLY A 2 -12.96 -14.78 6.34
C GLY A 2 -12.84 -14.02 7.67
N ALA A 3 -13.62 -14.43 8.66
CA ALA A 3 -13.72 -13.79 9.98
C ALA A 3 -12.87 -14.48 11.06
N GLY A 4 -11.88 -15.31 10.66
CA GLY A 4 -11.15 -16.18 11.58
C GLY A 4 -10.40 -15.50 12.72
N TYR A 5 -10.05 -14.24 12.55
CA TYR A 5 -9.51 -13.41 13.63
C TYR A 5 -10.61 -12.52 14.25
N GLU A 6 -11.45 -11.89 13.43
CA GLU A 6 -12.44 -10.93 13.89
C GLU A 6 -13.54 -11.57 14.76
N LEU A 7 -13.97 -12.78 14.40
CA LEU A 7 -15.01 -13.48 15.17
C LEU A 7 -14.58 -13.80 16.61
N PRO A 8 -13.42 -14.47 16.87
CA PRO A 8 -12.96 -14.69 18.24
C PRO A 8 -12.68 -13.39 19.01
N ALA A 9 -12.13 -12.36 18.34
CA ALA A 9 -11.87 -11.07 18.95
C ALA A 9 -13.17 -10.35 19.36
N GLY A 10 -14.18 -10.38 18.48
CA GLY A 10 -15.50 -9.81 18.78
C GLY A 10 -16.25 -10.56 19.89
N MET A 11 -16.18 -11.91 19.90
CA MET A 11 -16.75 -12.71 20.99
C MET A 11 -16.11 -12.36 22.35
N LEU A 12 -14.78 -12.22 22.38
CA LEU A 12 -14.09 -11.84 23.62
C LEU A 12 -14.45 -10.41 24.06
N ALA A 13 -14.57 -9.48 23.11
CA ALA A 13 -15.00 -8.11 23.38
C ALA A 13 -16.41 -8.08 24.00
N SER A 14 -17.34 -8.85 23.43
CA SER A 14 -18.71 -8.97 23.97
C SER A 14 -18.72 -9.54 25.41
N ILE A 15 -17.89 -10.55 25.69
CA ILE A 15 -17.76 -11.11 27.05
C ILE A 15 -17.22 -10.05 28.03
N LEU A 16 -16.33 -9.16 27.56
CA LEU A 16 -15.73 -8.09 28.37
C LEU A 16 -16.62 -6.83 28.45
N GLY A 17 -17.78 -6.82 27.79
CA GLY A 17 -18.71 -5.69 27.76
C GLY A 17 -18.19 -4.47 26.98
N LEU A 18 -17.30 -4.67 25.98
CA LEU A 18 -16.77 -3.61 25.13
C LEU A 18 -17.71 -3.40 23.94
N GLU A 19 -18.11 -2.16 23.70
CA GLU A 19 -18.96 -1.77 22.57
C GLU A 19 -18.12 -1.46 21.31
N ASP A 20 -18.74 -1.45 20.12
CA ASP A 20 -18.05 -1.27 18.84
C ASP A 20 -17.35 0.10 18.71
N GLU A 21 -17.82 1.12 19.42
CA GLU A 21 -17.23 2.47 19.42
C GLU A 21 -16.21 2.69 20.55
N ASP A 22 -15.95 1.68 21.37
CA ASP A 22 -15.03 1.80 22.51
C ASP A 22 -13.57 1.72 22.06
N ARG A 23 -12.74 2.68 22.50
CA ARG A 23 -11.27 2.61 22.36
C ARG A 23 -10.70 1.31 22.96
N GLY A 24 -11.35 0.75 23.97
CA GLY A 24 -11.01 -0.54 24.61
C GLY A 24 -11.05 -1.71 23.64
N LEU A 25 -11.99 -1.73 22.70
CA LEU A 25 -12.07 -2.75 21.65
C LEU A 25 -10.83 -2.74 20.74
N HIS A 26 -10.37 -1.56 20.33
CA HIS A 26 -9.15 -1.43 19.53
C HIS A 26 -7.92 -1.92 20.29
N VAL A 27 -7.80 -1.60 21.59
CA VAL A 27 -6.71 -2.08 22.44
C VAL A 27 -6.73 -3.60 22.57
N LEU A 28 -7.89 -4.21 22.81
CA LEU A 28 -8.04 -5.67 22.87
C LEU A 28 -7.60 -6.33 21.55
N ARG A 29 -8.08 -5.83 20.41
CA ARG A 29 -7.68 -6.34 19.10
C ARG A 29 -6.17 -6.25 18.88
N ASN A 30 -5.56 -5.13 19.22
CA ASN A 30 -4.12 -4.94 19.10
C ASN A 30 -3.32 -5.91 19.99
N ILE A 31 -3.78 -6.18 21.21
CA ILE A 31 -3.15 -7.17 22.12
C ILE A 31 -3.24 -8.58 21.50
N LEU A 32 -4.40 -8.99 20.99
CA LEU A 32 -4.57 -10.29 20.35
C LEU A 32 -3.69 -10.44 19.10
N LEU A 33 -3.53 -9.38 18.31
CA LEU A 33 -2.61 -9.37 17.17
C LEU A 33 -1.16 -9.51 17.61
N ALA A 34 -0.75 -8.81 18.67
CA ALA A 34 0.61 -8.90 19.21
C ALA A 34 0.93 -10.32 19.71
N ILE A 35 -0.04 -11.00 20.30
CA ILE A 35 0.10 -12.41 20.71
C ILE A 35 0.32 -13.30 19.48
N LEU A 36 -0.46 -13.15 18.40
CA LEU A 36 -0.25 -13.90 17.16
C LEU A 36 1.11 -13.60 16.53
N GLY A 37 1.54 -12.32 16.56
CA GLY A 37 2.88 -11.92 16.14
C GLY A 37 3.98 -12.61 16.94
N ALA A 38 3.86 -12.67 18.26
CA ALA A 38 4.82 -13.36 19.15
C ALA A 38 4.87 -14.87 18.86
N PHE A 39 3.74 -15.53 18.64
CA PHE A 39 3.72 -16.94 18.21
C PHE A 39 4.35 -17.14 16.84
N THR A 40 4.22 -16.17 15.92
CA THR A 40 4.88 -16.23 14.60
C THR A 40 6.40 -16.18 14.76
N VAL A 41 6.95 -15.34 15.67
CA VAL A 41 8.38 -15.32 16.03
C VAL A 41 8.81 -16.65 16.62
N LEU A 42 8.01 -17.23 17.52
CA LEU A 42 8.28 -18.55 18.09
C LEU A 42 8.34 -19.64 17.01
N PHE A 43 7.41 -19.65 16.07
CA PHE A 43 7.39 -20.62 14.96
C PHE A 43 8.61 -20.46 14.04
N ALA A 44 9.03 -19.23 13.73
CA ALA A 44 10.26 -18.98 12.98
C ALA A 44 11.49 -19.56 13.70
N GLY A 45 11.61 -19.32 15.01
CA GLY A 45 12.66 -19.88 15.85
C GLY A 45 12.63 -21.41 15.87
N LEU A 46 11.45 -22.03 16.04
CA LEU A 46 11.32 -23.50 16.04
C LEU A 46 11.69 -24.11 14.69
N ILE A 47 11.32 -23.49 13.57
CA ILE A 47 11.75 -23.93 12.23
C ILE A 47 13.28 -23.84 12.12
N GLY A 48 13.87 -22.70 12.48
CA GLY A 48 15.33 -22.51 12.51
C GLY A 48 16.05 -23.58 13.30
N ARG A 49 15.51 -23.96 14.48
CA ARG A 49 16.03 -25.07 15.30
C ARG A 49 15.96 -26.42 14.58
N HIS A 50 14.87 -26.69 13.89
CA HIS A 50 14.68 -27.97 13.22
C HIS A 50 15.47 -28.09 11.92
N LEU A 51 15.81 -26.99 11.29
CA LEU A 51 16.67 -26.95 10.10
C LEU A 51 18.16 -26.97 10.47
N SER A 52 18.53 -26.45 11.65
CA SER A 52 19.91 -26.40 12.11
C SER A 52 20.04 -26.76 13.61
N ASN A 53 20.09 -25.78 14.50
CA ASN A 53 20.29 -25.92 15.94
C ASN A 53 19.67 -24.76 16.73
N TRP A 54 19.99 -24.63 18.05
CA TRP A 54 19.48 -23.55 18.89
C TRP A 54 20.00 -22.15 18.51
N ARG A 55 21.22 -22.04 17.93
CA ARG A 55 21.75 -20.77 17.44
C ARG A 55 20.96 -20.30 16.21
N GLY A 56 20.66 -21.20 15.27
CA GLY A 56 19.75 -20.90 14.15
C GLY A 56 18.34 -20.53 14.60
N ALA A 57 17.84 -21.14 15.69
CA ALA A 57 16.58 -20.73 16.30
C ALA A 57 16.62 -19.29 16.81
N PHE A 58 17.68 -18.93 17.53
CA PHE A 58 17.89 -17.58 18.03
C PHE A 58 18.00 -16.56 16.88
N PHE A 59 18.76 -16.88 15.82
CA PHE A 59 18.90 -16.01 14.66
C PHE A 59 17.56 -15.75 13.96
N ALA A 60 16.75 -16.78 13.74
CA ALA A 60 15.44 -16.65 13.13
C ALA A 60 14.50 -15.78 14.00
N ALA A 61 14.45 -16.05 15.30
CA ALA A 61 13.63 -15.28 16.22
C ALA A 61 14.10 -13.81 16.30
N LEU A 62 15.41 -13.54 16.36
CA LEU A 62 15.98 -12.20 16.43
C LEU A 62 15.68 -11.38 15.15
N ILE A 63 15.92 -11.98 13.96
CA ILE A 63 15.67 -11.31 12.67
C ILE A 63 14.19 -10.95 12.55
N LEU A 64 13.28 -11.84 12.91
CA LEU A 64 11.85 -11.57 12.78
C LEU A 64 11.36 -10.57 13.84
N PHE A 65 11.75 -10.74 15.10
CA PHE A 65 11.34 -9.86 16.20
C PHE A 65 11.80 -8.41 15.98
N LEU A 66 13.04 -8.21 15.54
CA LEU A 66 13.59 -6.89 15.24
C LEU A 66 13.31 -6.43 13.79
N SER A 67 12.37 -7.05 13.11
CA SER A 67 11.90 -6.61 11.79
C SER A 67 10.82 -5.52 11.96
N PRO A 68 11.12 -4.23 11.69
CA PRO A 68 10.23 -3.14 12.10
C PRO A 68 8.86 -3.21 11.45
N ARG A 69 8.78 -3.56 10.16
CA ARG A 69 7.48 -3.72 9.48
C ARG A 69 6.66 -4.86 10.04
N PHE A 70 7.27 -6.02 10.25
CA PHE A 70 6.57 -7.16 10.86
C PHE A 70 6.09 -6.81 12.26
N LEU A 71 6.96 -6.22 13.10
CA LEU A 71 6.61 -5.82 14.46
C LEU A 71 5.48 -4.80 14.47
N GLY A 72 5.57 -3.75 13.64
CA GLY A 72 4.51 -2.73 13.56
C GLY A 72 3.17 -3.33 13.12
N HIS A 73 3.18 -4.15 12.07
CA HIS A 73 1.97 -4.85 11.63
C HIS A 73 1.38 -5.78 12.71
N SER A 74 2.21 -6.33 13.59
CA SER A 74 1.76 -7.17 14.70
C SER A 74 0.87 -6.45 15.73
N PHE A 75 0.72 -5.14 15.64
CA PHE A 75 -0.20 -4.37 16.49
C PHE A 75 -1.42 -3.82 15.75
N ILE A 76 -1.39 -3.74 14.42
CA ILE A 76 -2.39 -2.96 13.67
C ILE A 76 -3.05 -3.71 12.51
N ASN A 77 -2.50 -4.86 12.12
CA ASN A 77 -2.94 -5.53 10.89
C ASN A 77 -3.73 -6.81 11.17
N PRO A 78 -5.07 -6.75 11.24
CA PRO A 78 -5.93 -7.88 11.63
C PRO A 78 -6.09 -8.94 10.52
N ARG A 79 -5.42 -8.79 9.39
CA ARG A 79 -5.53 -9.71 8.25
C ARG A 79 -4.22 -10.41 7.93
N ASP A 80 -3.15 -9.64 7.76
CA ASP A 80 -1.87 -10.18 7.28
C ASP A 80 -1.11 -10.91 8.38
N ILE A 81 -1.17 -10.43 9.63
CA ILE A 81 -0.51 -11.10 10.78
C ILE A 81 -1.21 -12.40 11.17
N PRO A 82 -2.55 -12.47 11.33
CA PRO A 82 -3.23 -13.74 11.56
C PRO A 82 -2.97 -14.75 10.44
N PHE A 83 -2.93 -14.30 9.19
CA PHE A 83 -2.61 -15.18 8.08
C PHE A 83 -1.15 -15.67 8.13
N ALA A 84 -0.18 -14.78 8.41
CA ALA A 84 1.22 -15.14 8.56
C ALA A 84 1.45 -16.14 9.70
N PHE A 85 0.75 -15.98 10.83
CA PHE A 85 0.72 -16.95 11.94
C PHE A 85 0.24 -18.31 11.47
N GLY A 86 -0.92 -18.38 10.81
CA GLY A 86 -1.47 -19.64 10.30
C GLY A 86 -0.58 -20.30 9.25
N PHE A 87 0.01 -19.49 8.35
CA PHE A 87 0.89 -19.96 7.29
C PHE A 87 2.20 -20.54 7.85
N LEU A 88 2.92 -19.77 8.69
CA LEU A 88 4.19 -20.22 9.25
C LEU A 88 4.00 -21.37 10.25
N GLY A 89 2.90 -21.36 11.02
CA GLY A 89 2.53 -22.48 11.88
C GLY A 89 2.25 -23.75 11.07
N SER A 90 1.52 -23.65 9.96
CA SER A 90 1.33 -24.78 9.05
C SER A 90 2.65 -25.27 8.48
N ALA A 91 3.55 -24.38 8.05
CA ALA A 91 4.88 -24.74 7.59
C ALA A 91 5.66 -25.52 8.66
N LEU A 92 5.67 -25.06 9.92
CA LEU A 92 6.31 -25.75 11.03
C LEU A 92 5.77 -27.18 11.19
N PHE A 93 4.44 -27.34 11.28
CA PHE A 93 3.85 -28.64 11.53
C PHE A 93 3.96 -29.58 10.32
N ILE A 94 3.92 -29.07 9.08
CA ILE A 94 4.24 -29.84 7.88
C ILE A 94 5.68 -30.41 7.99
N LEU A 95 6.66 -29.56 8.30
CA LEU A 95 8.05 -29.99 8.45
C LEU A 95 8.23 -31.03 9.58
N LEU A 96 7.51 -30.86 10.70
CA LEU A 96 7.54 -31.82 11.81
C LEU A 96 6.91 -33.19 11.44
N ILE A 97 5.82 -33.19 10.68
CA ILE A 97 5.19 -34.42 10.16
C ILE A 97 6.14 -35.12 9.18
N LEU A 98 6.74 -34.37 8.24
CA LEU A 98 7.71 -34.95 7.30
C LEU A 98 8.96 -35.49 8.00
N LYS A 99 9.45 -34.82 9.06
CA LYS A 99 10.56 -35.29 9.89
C LYS A 99 10.25 -36.60 10.61
N ASN A 100 9.01 -36.77 11.08
CA ASN A 100 8.54 -37.98 11.77
C ASN A 100 7.63 -38.83 10.88
N PHE A 101 7.95 -38.96 9.60
CA PHE A 101 7.09 -39.45 8.52
C PHE A 101 6.48 -40.85 8.78
N GLU A 102 7.26 -41.78 9.33
CA GLU A 102 6.79 -43.15 9.63
C GLU A 102 5.64 -43.14 10.67
N LYS A 103 5.79 -42.33 11.71
CA LYS A 103 4.81 -42.25 12.82
C LYS A 103 4.69 -40.79 13.31
N PRO A 104 3.94 -39.92 12.58
CA PRO A 104 3.73 -38.56 12.98
C PRO A 104 3.07 -38.46 14.36
N ARG A 105 3.50 -37.47 15.14
CA ARG A 105 2.98 -37.22 16.50
C ARG A 105 1.62 -36.55 16.44
N TRP A 106 0.70 -36.93 17.32
CA TRP A 106 -0.62 -36.34 17.38
C TRP A 106 -0.62 -34.81 17.54
N ARG A 107 0.27 -34.27 18.36
CA ARG A 107 0.42 -32.84 18.52
C ARG A 107 0.74 -32.10 17.21
N ASP A 108 1.53 -32.75 16.32
CA ASP A 108 1.94 -32.16 15.05
C ASP A 108 0.76 -32.21 14.05
N ILE A 109 -0.05 -33.30 14.09
CA ILE A 109 -1.29 -33.41 13.31
C ILE A 109 -2.34 -32.38 13.75
N ILE A 110 -2.59 -32.27 15.06
CA ILE A 110 -3.55 -31.32 15.61
C ILE A 110 -3.09 -29.88 15.34
N GLY A 111 -1.80 -29.59 15.54
CA GLY A 111 -1.22 -28.27 15.25
C GLY A 111 -1.37 -27.88 13.78
N LEU A 112 -1.15 -28.83 12.85
CA LEU A 112 -1.37 -28.59 11.42
C LEU A 112 -2.86 -28.33 11.13
N THR A 113 -3.76 -29.14 11.69
CA THR A 113 -5.22 -29.00 11.54
C THR A 113 -5.67 -27.60 11.96
N PHE A 114 -5.22 -27.16 13.14
CA PHE A 114 -5.53 -25.82 13.65
C PHE A 114 -4.98 -24.71 12.75
N CYS A 115 -3.69 -24.75 12.40
CA CYS A 115 -3.05 -23.67 11.62
C CYS A 115 -3.60 -23.59 10.19
N LEU A 116 -3.87 -24.74 9.53
CA LEU A 116 -4.49 -24.78 8.19
C LEU A 116 -5.91 -24.19 8.22
N GLY A 117 -6.73 -24.60 9.18
CA GLY A 117 -8.09 -24.10 9.29
C GLY A 117 -8.13 -22.62 9.68
N PHE A 118 -7.25 -22.19 10.59
CA PHE A 118 -7.12 -20.78 10.92
C PHE A 118 -6.68 -19.94 9.71
N ALA A 119 -5.67 -20.39 8.95
CA ALA A 119 -5.27 -19.72 7.72
C ALA A 119 -6.42 -19.62 6.70
N LEU A 120 -7.20 -20.71 6.53
CA LEU A 120 -8.37 -20.75 5.64
C LEU A 120 -9.44 -19.74 6.07
N SER A 121 -9.71 -19.64 7.36
CA SER A 121 -10.69 -18.70 7.90
C SER A 121 -10.30 -17.22 7.79
N VAL A 122 -9.02 -16.92 7.49
CA VAL A 122 -8.52 -15.55 7.28
C VAL A 122 -8.38 -15.23 5.79
N ARG A 123 -7.72 -16.12 5.02
CA ARG A 123 -7.46 -15.95 3.57
C ARG A 123 -7.49 -17.29 2.85
N SER A 124 -8.57 -17.58 2.16
CA SER A 124 -8.79 -18.84 1.46
C SER A 124 -7.73 -19.14 0.38
N GLY A 125 -7.37 -18.17 -0.46
CA GLY A 125 -6.44 -18.37 -1.57
C GLY A 125 -5.07 -18.86 -1.12
N GLY A 126 -4.42 -18.15 -0.20
CA GLY A 126 -3.13 -18.57 0.33
C GLY A 126 -3.19 -19.82 1.21
N ALA A 127 -4.33 -20.09 1.86
CA ALA A 127 -4.53 -21.32 2.62
C ALA A 127 -4.61 -22.55 1.72
N LEU A 128 -5.31 -22.48 0.58
CA LEU A 128 -5.35 -23.59 -0.38
C LEU A 128 -3.96 -23.95 -0.91
N MET A 129 -3.09 -22.96 -1.09
CA MET A 129 -1.67 -23.21 -1.41
C MET A 129 -0.98 -24.04 -0.32
N LEU A 130 -1.28 -23.82 0.98
CA LEU A 130 -0.76 -24.65 2.08
C LEU A 130 -1.26 -26.11 2.02
N TYR A 131 -2.53 -26.31 1.70
CA TYR A 131 -3.06 -27.66 1.47
C TYR A 131 -2.34 -28.36 0.32
N MET A 132 -2.12 -27.67 -0.79
CA MET A 132 -1.36 -28.20 -1.92
C MET A 132 0.08 -28.53 -1.54
N PHE A 133 0.78 -27.66 -0.83
CA PHE A 133 2.14 -27.92 -0.34
C PHE A 133 2.17 -29.15 0.56
N PHE A 134 1.26 -29.24 1.51
CA PHE A 134 1.20 -30.39 2.42
C PHE A 134 1.02 -31.71 1.66
N LEU A 135 0.03 -31.77 0.76
CA LEU A 135 -0.24 -32.98 -0.02
C LEU A 135 0.93 -33.33 -0.95
N ALA A 136 1.48 -32.33 -1.66
CA ALA A 136 2.59 -32.53 -2.59
C ALA A 136 3.87 -33.01 -1.87
N PHE A 137 4.23 -32.39 -0.74
CA PHE A 137 5.42 -32.78 0.00
C PHE A 137 5.27 -34.14 0.66
N TYR A 138 4.09 -34.45 1.22
CA TYR A 138 3.83 -35.74 1.79
C TYR A 138 3.86 -36.85 0.72
N ALA A 139 3.20 -36.63 -0.42
CA ALA A 139 3.20 -37.55 -1.55
C ALA A 139 4.61 -37.72 -2.15
N GLY A 140 5.36 -36.63 -2.31
CA GLY A 140 6.73 -36.65 -2.83
C GLY A 140 7.68 -37.44 -1.93
N LEU A 141 7.60 -37.28 -0.61
CA LEU A 141 8.40 -38.05 0.34
C LEU A 141 7.97 -39.50 0.36
N PHE A 142 6.66 -39.80 0.28
CA PHE A 142 6.12 -41.13 0.18
C PHE A 142 6.66 -41.84 -1.06
N PHE A 143 6.59 -41.20 -2.21
CA PHE A 143 7.10 -41.75 -3.47
C PHE A 143 8.61 -42.00 -3.41
N LEU A 144 9.39 -41.04 -2.88
CA LEU A 144 10.84 -41.19 -2.71
C LEU A 144 11.19 -42.41 -1.85
N GLN A 145 10.51 -42.59 -0.72
CA GLN A 145 10.76 -43.73 0.17
C GLN A 145 10.25 -45.03 -0.41
N PHE A 146 9.17 -45.00 -1.19
CA PHE A 146 8.67 -46.19 -1.89
C PHE A 146 9.67 -46.66 -2.95
N VAL A 147 10.17 -45.77 -3.81
CA VAL A 147 11.15 -46.09 -4.86
C VAL A 147 12.47 -46.58 -4.26
N THR A 148 12.92 -45.97 -3.18
CA THR A 148 14.17 -46.37 -2.48
C THR A 148 13.99 -47.59 -1.59
N LYS A 149 12.80 -48.22 -1.57
CA LYS A 149 12.45 -49.38 -0.71
C LYS A 149 12.80 -49.14 0.77
N SER A 150 12.58 -47.91 1.24
CA SER A 150 12.90 -47.53 2.62
C SER A 150 12.04 -48.30 3.63
N PRO A 151 12.62 -48.78 4.73
CA PRO A 151 11.85 -49.40 5.81
C PRO A 151 10.98 -48.39 6.60
N LYS A 152 11.13 -47.07 6.32
CA LYS A 152 10.41 -45.97 7.01
C LYS A 152 9.09 -45.59 6.33
N LEU A 153 8.50 -46.45 5.47
CA LEU A 153 7.18 -46.22 4.92
C LEU A 153 6.10 -46.25 6.01
N PRO A 154 5.22 -45.26 6.08
CA PRO A 154 4.15 -45.23 7.07
C PRO A 154 3.10 -46.34 6.79
N LYS A 155 2.54 -46.91 7.85
CA LYS A 155 1.39 -47.82 7.73
C LYS A 155 0.19 -47.04 7.19
N ILE A 156 -0.70 -47.71 6.43
CA ILE A 156 -1.88 -47.08 5.80
C ILE A 156 -2.75 -46.28 6.80
N GLY A 157 -2.96 -46.79 8.01
CA GLY A 157 -3.68 -46.09 9.06
C GLY A 157 -3.00 -44.81 9.53
N ASN A 158 -1.66 -44.73 9.46
CA ASN A 158 -0.92 -43.52 9.72
C ASN A 158 -1.05 -42.50 8.56
N VAL A 159 -1.06 -42.99 7.31
CA VAL A 159 -1.31 -42.15 6.13
C VAL A 159 -2.69 -41.51 6.21
N LEU A 160 -3.73 -42.36 6.43
CA LEU A 160 -5.12 -41.90 6.48
C LEU A 160 -5.34 -40.81 7.58
N LYS A 161 -4.84 -41.05 8.78
CA LYS A 161 -4.98 -40.05 9.87
C LYS A 161 -4.16 -38.79 9.61
N THR A 162 -2.95 -38.92 9.03
CA THR A 162 -2.06 -37.78 8.80
C THR A 162 -2.54 -36.88 7.68
N LEU A 163 -3.15 -37.44 6.65
CA LEU A 163 -3.76 -36.64 5.56
C LEU A 163 -5.20 -36.27 5.89
N GLY A 164 -6.02 -37.19 6.34
CA GLY A 164 -7.46 -36.99 6.53
C GLY A 164 -7.78 -35.95 7.61
N ILE A 165 -7.13 -36.01 8.77
CA ILE A 165 -7.43 -35.09 9.89
C ILE A 165 -7.04 -33.64 9.56
N PRO A 166 -5.82 -33.33 9.08
CA PRO A 166 -5.50 -31.94 8.73
C PRO A 166 -6.30 -31.40 7.54
N VAL A 167 -6.54 -32.22 6.52
CA VAL A 167 -7.27 -31.77 5.33
C VAL A 167 -8.75 -31.56 5.65
N ALA A 168 -9.46 -32.55 6.13
CA ALA A 168 -10.88 -32.45 6.43
C ALA A 168 -11.14 -31.62 7.70
N GLY A 169 -10.41 -31.90 8.78
CA GLY A 169 -10.57 -31.17 10.05
C GLY A 169 -10.17 -29.71 9.95
N GLY A 170 -9.09 -29.40 9.22
CA GLY A 170 -8.68 -28.02 8.95
C GLY A 170 -9.70 -27.28 8.11
N PHE A 171 -10.27 -27.90 7.07
CA PHE A 171 -11.33 -27.33 6.28
C PHE A 171 -12.58 -27.04 7.13
N ILE A 172 -13.07 -28.01 7.88
CA ILE A 172 -14.23 -27.87 8.77
C ILE A 172 -13.99 -26.74 9.78
N PHE A 173 -12.82 -26.75 10.46
CA PHE A 173 -12.49 -25.73 11.45
C PHE A 173 -12.41 -24.33 10.82
N GLY A 174 -11.83 -24.20 9.62
CA GLY A 174 -11.72 -22.94 8.91
C GLY A 174 -13.09 -22.37 8.51
N VAL A 175 -14.00 -23.21 8.02
CA VAL A 175 -15.37 -22.83 7.66
C VAL A 175 -16.17 -22.45 8.90
N LEU A 176 -16.02 -23.14 10.03
CA LEU A 176 -16.69 -22.79 11.29
C LEU A 176 -16.31 -21.41 11.80
N LEU A 177 -15.08 -20.95 11.56
CA LEU A 177 -14.63 -19.59 11.90
C LEU A 177 -14.99 -18.55 10.83
N TRP A 178 -15.68 -18.94 9.77
CA TRP A 178 -16.10 -18.06 8.68
C TRP A 178 -17.62 -18.15 8.45
N PRO A 179 -18.45 -17.41 9.22
CA PRO A 179 -19.90 -17.53 9.22
C PRO A 179 -20.55 -17.42 7.84
N TYR A 180 -20.02 -16.57 6.96
CA TYR A 180 -20.52 -16.45 5.58
C TYR A 180 -20.33 -17.75 4.78
N ALA A 181 -19.19 -18.43 4.94
CA ALA A 181 -18.91 -19.69 4.26
C ALA A 181 -19.80 -20.84 4.74
N LEU A 182 -20.45 -20.74 5.91
CA LEU A 182 -21.39 -21.77 6.37
C LEU A 182 -22.65 -21.91 5.49
N LYS A 183 -22.97 -20.90 4.68
CA LYS A 183 -24.09 -20.93 3.73
C LYS A 183 -23.85 -21.90 2.58
N ASP A 184 -22.64 -21.93 2.06
CA ASP A 184 -22.18 -22.84 0.99
C ASP A 184 -20.68 -23.01 1.10
N PRO A 185 -20.21 -23.99 1.92
CA PRO A 185 -18.80 -24.12 2.29
C PRO A 185 -17.84 -24.32 1.14
N ILE A 186 -18.27 -24.96 0.07
CA ILE A 186 -17.40 -25.29 -1.06
C ILE A 186 -17.37 -24.12 -2.05
N ASN A 187 -18.55 -23.67 -2.50
CA ASN A 187 -18.61 -22.64 -3.54
C ASN A 187 -18.09 -21.29 -3.05
N ILE A 188 -18.42 -20.88 -1.83
CA ILE A 188 -17.93 -19.59 -1.28
C ILE A 188 -16.40 -19.59 -1.12
N VAL A 189 -15.79 -20.72 -0.71
CA VAL A 189 -14.33 -20.84 -0.65
C VAL A 189 -13.72 -20.75 -2.05
N LEU A 190 -14.32 -21.39 -3.07
CA LEU A 190 -13.86 -21.34 -4.45
C LEU A 190 -14.07 -19.96 -5.08
N GLU A 191 -15.22 -19.33 -4.90
CA GLU A 191 -15.51 -17.98 -5.38
C GLU A 191 -14.54 -16.95 -4.79
N SER A 192 -14.17 -17.12 -3.52
CA SER A 192 -13.20 -16.23 -2.88
C SER A 192 -11.81 -16.28 -3.54
N LEU A 193 -11.47 -17.36 -4.26
CA LEU A 193 -10.25 -17.45 -5.06
C LEU A 193 -10.33 -16.57 -6.30
N ALA A 194 -11.46 -16.60 -7.02
CA ALA A 194 -11.68 -15.81 -8.21
C ALA A 194 -11.60 -14.29 -7.90
N VAL A 195 -12.20 -13.86 -6.78
CA VAL A 195 -12.11 -12.46 -6.33
C VAL A 195 -10.69 -12.03 -6.00
N PHE A 196 -9.82 -12.95 -5.57
CA PHE A 196 -8.41 -12.63 -5.29
C PHE A 196 -7.56 -12.45 -6.55
N SER A 197 -7.88 -13.14 -7.62
CA SER A 197 -7.16 -13.00 -8.90
C SER A 197 -7.57 -11.77 -9.69
N GLU A 198 -8.78 -11.24 -9.48
CA GLU A 198 -9.33 -10.07 -10.17
C GLU A 198 -9.88 -9.05 -9.16
N TYR A 199 -8.99 -8.39 -8.41
CA TYR A 199 -9.44 -7.38 -7.44
C TYR A 199 -9.95 -6.14 -8.17
N PRO A 200 -11.26 -5.80 -8.05
CA PRO A 200 -11.92 -4.84 -8.93
C PRO A 200 -11.58 -3.36 -8.63
N VAL A 201 -10.77 -3.10 -7.59
CA VAL A 201 -10.47 -1.72 -7.17
C VAL A 201 -9.04 -1.34 -7.51
N SER A 202 -8.89 -0.35 -8.40
CA SER A 202 -7.61 0.28 -8.70
C SER A 202 -7.36 1.44 -7.75
N ILE A 203 -6.29 1.36 -6.95
CA ILE A 203 -5.88 2.37 -5.97
C ILE A 203 -4.64 3.10 -6.51
N ARG A 204 -4.57 4.42 -6.31
CA ARG A 204 -3.34 5.16 -6.59
C ARG A 204 -2.29 4.88 -5.52
N ILE A 205 -1.07 4.63 -5.94
CA ILE A 205 0.09 4.34 -5.11
C ILE A 205 1.27 5.17 -5.54
N LEU A 206 2.13 5.56 -4.60
CA LEU A 206 3.39 6.25 -4.88
C LEU A 206 4.53 5.22 -4.93
N PHE A 207 5.16 5.09 -6.09
CA PHE A 207 6.27 4.16 -6.31
C PHE A 207 7.34 4.77 -7.21
N GLY A 208 8.58 4.84 -6.71
CA GLY A 208 9.70 5.43 -7.45
C GLY A 208 9.58 6.94 -7.72
N GLY A 209 8.72 7.64 -6.99
CA GLY A 209 8.41 9.06 -7.19
C GLY A 209 7.20 9.32 -8.09
N GLU A 210 6.63 8.30 -8.70
CA GLU A 210 5.50 8.38 -9.61
C GLU A 210 4.20 7.85 -8.96
N LEU A 211 3.07 8.48 -9.30
CA LEU A 211 1.74 8.01 -8.90
C LEU A 211 1.22 7.01 -9.94
N LEU A 212 1.30 5.73 -9.61
CA LEU A 212 0.83 4.62 -10.42
C LEU A 212 -0.58 4.16 -9.97
N ARG A 213 -1.25 3.40 -10.82
CA ARG A 213 -2.40 2.60 -10.41
C ARG A 213 -1.94 1.23 -9.94
N SER A 214 -2.62 0.68 -8.95
CA SER A 214 -2.31 -0.66 -8.42
C SER A 214 -2.49 -1.78 -9.46
N SER A 215 -3.23 -1.53 -10.55
CA SER A 215 -3.36 -2.42 -11.71
C SER A 215 -2.18 -2.34 -12.68
N ASP A 216 -1.34 -1.30 -12.62
CA ASP A 216 -0.33 -0.97 -13.63
C ASP A 216 1.08 -0.93 -13.02
N VAL A 217 1.28 -1.65 -11.92
CA VAL A 217 2.57 -1.70 -11.21
C VAL A 217 3.61 -2.50 -12.01
N PRO A 218 4.88 -2.06 -12.06
CA PRO A 218 5.92 -2.81 -12.75
C PRO A 218 6.26 -4.12 -12.00
N LEU A 219 6.77 -5.12 -12.71
CA LEU A 219 7.24 -6.39 -12.12
C LEU A 219 8.29 -6.19 -11.01
N THR A 220 9.01 -5.07 -11.05
CA THR A 220 9.98 -4.68 -10.02
C THR A 220 9.34 -4.20 -8.72
N TYR A 221 8.04 -3.95 -8.68
CA TYR A 221 7.34 -3.40 -7.51
C TYR A 221 7.61 -4.22 -6.24
N LEU A 222 7.24 -5.49 -6.24
CA LEU A 222 7.39 -6.34 -5.07
C LEU A 222 8.86 -6.58 -4.67
N PRO A 223 9.79 -6.90 -5.60
CA PRO A 223 11.21 -7.01 -5.30
C PRO A 223 11.80 -5.73 -4.69
N THR A 224 11.48 -4.57 -5.26
CA THR A 224 11.96 -3.27 -4.76
C THR A 224 11.46 -3.03 -3.34
N TRP A 225 10.15 -3.13 -3.12
CA TRP A 225 9.57 -2.91 -1.79
C TRP A 225 10.17 -3.83 -0.72
N ILE A 226 10.37 -5.11 -1.02
CA ILE A 226 11.02 -6.05 -0.09
C ILE A 226 12.47 -5.60 0.18
N SER A 227 13.24 -5.33 -0.87
CA SER A 227 14.67 -4.99 -0.74
C SER A 227 14.93 -3.74 0.11
N ILE A 228 14.05 -2.73 0.01
CA ILE A 228 14.24 -1.44 0.70
C ILE A 228 13.56 -1.37 2.09
N THR A 229 12.78 -2.39 2.49
CA THR A 229 11.99 -2.31 3.72
C THR A 229 12.14 -3.50 4.67
N VAL A 230 12.99 -4.48 4.34
CA VAL A 230 13.38 -5.53 5.28
C VAL A 230 14.75 -5.21 5.89
N PRO A 231 15.08 -5.71 7.09
CA PRO A 231 16.41 -5.57 7.66
C PRO A 231 17.50 -6.14 6.74
N LEU A 232 18.64 -5.45 6.61
CA LEU A 232 19.77 -5.92 5.80
C LEU A 232 20.29 -7.29 6.24
N ALA A 233 20.15 -7.62 7.51
CA ALA A 233 20.48 -8.94 8.05
C ALA A 233 19.68 -10.08 7.42
N PHE A 234 18.40 -9.85 7.05
CA PHE A 234 17.59 -10.82 6.33
C PHE A 234 18.14 -11.06 4.92
N ILE A 235 18.42 -9.99 4.18
CA ILE A 235 18.98 -10.06 2.82
C ILE A 235 20.35 -10.75 2.85
N ALA A 236 21.24 -10.33 3.74
CA ALA A 236 22.55 -10.93 3.92
C ALA A 236 22.46 -12.43 4.27
N GLY A 237 21.52 -12.82 5.13
CA GLY A 237 21.30 -14.21 5.49
C GLY A 237 20.89 -15.09 4.29
N LEU A 238 20.01 -14.59 3.42
CA LEU A 238 19.64 -15.28 2.19
C LEU A 238 20.83 -15.38 1.21
N LEU A 239 21.59 -14.29 1.07
CA LEU A 239 22.80 -14.29 0.20
C LEU A 239 23.87 -15.24 0.71
N LEU A 240 24.03 -15.41 2.01
CA LEU A 240 24.98 -16.35 2.61
C LEU A 240 24.64 -17.82 2.28
N ILE A 241 23.42 -18.15 1.89
CA ILE A 241 23.08 -19.52 1.44
C ILE A 241 23.93 -19.91 0.23
N VAL A 242 24.21 -18.97 -0.69
CA VAL A 242 24.91 -19.25 -1.95
C VAL A 242 26.34 -19.79 -1.71
N PRO A 243 27.25 -19.09 -1.00
CA PRO A 243 28.60 -19.59 -0.78
C PRO A 243 28.64 -20.82 0.15
N TYR A 244 27.65 -20.97 1.03
CA TYR A 244 27.61 -22.09 1.98
C TYR A 244 26.62 -23.20 1.58
N PHE A 245 26.13 -23.22 0.34
CA PHE A 245 25.15 -24.18 -0.17
C PHE A 245 25.56 -25.64 0.15
N LYS A 246 26.80 -26.04 -0.24
CA LYS A 246 27.29 -27.40 0.02
C LYS A 246 27.25 -27.78 1.50
N ARG A 247 27.62 -26.86 2.39
CA ARG A 247 27.61 -27.08 3.84
C ARG A 247 26.19 -27.26 4.37
N ILE A 248 25.28 -26.41 3.94
CA ILE A 248 23.88 -26.43 4.35
C ILE A 248 23.22 -27.77 3.99
N PHE A 249 23.42 -28.22 2.76
CA PHE A 249 22.78 -29.43 2.27
C PHE A 249 23.50 -30.74 2.71
N ALA A 250 24.80 -30.67 3.03
CA ALA A 250 25.50 -31.83 3.60
C ALA A 250 25.15 -32.06 5.08
N ASN A 251 24.96 -31.03 5.86
CA ASN A 251 24.77 -31.12 7.32
C ASN A 251 23.31 -30.97 7.76
N GLY A 252 22.44 -30.41 6.91
CA GLY A 252 21.05 -30.12 7.22
C GLY A 252 20.06 -31.20 6.74
N PRO A 253 18.81 -31.11 7.17
CA PRO A 253 17.74 -32.01 6.71
C PRO A 253 17.27 -31.56 5.30
N THR A 254 18.02 -31.97 4.27
CA THR A 254 17.88 -31.51 2.87
C THR A 254 16.44 -31.42 2.38
N TYR A 255 15.62 -32.49 2.61
CA TYR A 255 14.23 -32.48 2.14
C TYR A 255 13.39 -31.37 2.80
N LEU A 256 13.58 -31.14 4.10
CA LEU A 256 12.86 -30.08 4.83
C LEU A 256 13.28 -28.68 4.37
N ILE A 257 14.58 -28.50 4.07
CA ILE A 257 15.10 -27.23 3.52
C ILE A 257 14.47 -26.97 2.15
N ILE A 258 14.40 -27.98 1.28
CA ILE A 258 13.76 -27.86 -0.05
C ILE A 258 12.27 -27.51 0.11
N CYS A 259 11.53 -28.20 1.00
CA CYS A 259 10.12 -27.91 1.24
C CYS A 259 9.90 -26.45 1.68
N LEU A 260 10.69 -25.95 2.63
CA LEU A 260 10.58 -24.56 3.09
C LEU A 260 10.97 -23.57 2.00
N THR A 261 12.00 -23.89 1.21
CA THR A 261 12.41 -23.04 0.06
C THR A 261 11.32 -22.96 -0.98
N VAL A 262 10.63 -24.05 -1.28
CA VAL A 262 9.47 -24.04 -2.20
C VAL A 262 8.32 -23.22 -1.60
N MET A 263 8.00 -23.37 -0.31
CA MET A 263 6.97 -22.56 0.36
C MET A 263 7.31 -21.08 0.38
N PHE A 264 8.59 -20.72 0.37
CA PHE A 264 9.08 -19.35 0.29
C PHE A 264 9.01 -18.83 -1.15
N LEU A 265 9.49 -19.56 -2.15
CA LEU A 265 9.63 -19.05 -3.52
C LEU A 265 8.35 -19.16 -4.36
N ALA A 266 7.51 -20.15 -4.14
CA ALA A 266 6.33 -20.37 -4.98
C ALA A 266 5.30 -19.22 -4.94
N PRO A 267 4.97 -18.60 -3.77
CA PRO A 267 4.10 -17.44 -3.73
C PRO A 267 4.67 -16.25 -4.49
N PHE A 268 5.99 -16.05 -4.42
CA PHE A 268 6.68 -15.00 -5.15
C PHE A 268 6.61 -15.23 -6.68
N GLY A 269 6.89 -16.44 -7.10
CA GLY A 269 6.76 -16.85 -8.51
C GLY A 269 5.33 -16.69 -9.03
N TYR A 270 4.32 -17.02 -8.21
CA TYR A 270 2.91 -16.80 -8.56
C TYR A 270 2.63 -15.33 -8.85
N VAL A 271 3.08 -14.40 -8.00
CA VAL A 271 2.87 -12.95 -8.20
C VAL A 271 3.51 -12.47 -9.50
N LEU A 272 4.73 -12.93 -9.79
CA LEU A 272 5.42 -12.53 -11.04
C LEU A 272 4.74 -13.06 -12.32
N LEU A 273 3.96 -14.14 -12.21
CA LEU A 273 3.29 -14.77 -13.35
C LEU A 273 1.83 -14.33 -13.52
N SER A 274 1.15 -13.95 -12.43
CA SER A 274 -0.30 -13.66 -12.44
C SER A 274 -0.64 -12.17 -12.46
N ASP A 275 0.36 -11.30 -12.27
CA ASP A 275 0.21 -9.83 -12.26
C ASP A 275 -1.00 -9.33 -11.43
N PRO A 276 -1.10 -9.72 -10.15
CA PRO A 276 -2.19 -9.27 -9.31
C PRO A 276 -1.99 -7.80 -8.96
N GLY A 277 -3.06 -7.01 -8.96
CA GLY A 277 -3.01 -5.61 -8.53
C GLY A 277 -2.40 -5.46 -7.13
N LEU A 278 -1.24 -4.78 -7.03
CA LEU A 278 -0.48 -4.63 -5.79
C LEU A 278 -0.58 -3.20 -5.24
N TYR A 279 -0.75 -3.08 -3.92
CA TYR A 279 -0.78 -1.79 -3.21
C TYR A 279 -0.32 -1.95 -1.76
N ASP A 280 -0.01 -0.84 -1.10
CA ASP A 280 0.49 -0.80 0.28
C ASP A 280 1.77 -1.64 0.48
N GLY A 281 2.69 -1.55 -0.47
CA GLY A 281 3.94 -2.30 -0.43
C GLY A 281 3.75 -3.81 -0.57
N TRP A 282 4.43 -4.57 0.29
CA TRP A 282 4.35 -6.04 0.31
C TRP A 282 3.53 -6.62 1.48
N ARG A 283 2.69 -5.83 2.13
CA ARG A 283 1.96 -6.28 3.33
C ARG A 283 1.16 -7.55 3.10
N HIS A 284 0.56 -7.70 1.94
CA HIS A 284 -0.21 -8.88 1.57
C HIS A 284 0.63 -10.17 1.51
N PHE A 285 1.96 -10.03 1.43
CA PHE A 285 2.96 -11.08 1.37
C PHE A 285 3.77 -11.23 2.66
N THR A 286 3.26 -10.73 3.79
CA THR A 286 3.90 -10.90 5.11
C THR A 286 4.18 -12.38 5.40
N PHE A 287 3.29 -13.29 5.00
CA PHE A 287 3.47 -14.74 5.13
C PHE A 287 4.68 -15.28 4.35
N PHE A 288 4.98 -14.70 3.19
CA PHE A 288 6.19 -15.00 2.42
C PHE A 288 7.44 -14.58 3.20
N TYR A 289 7.48 -13.34 3.70
CA TYR A 289 8.62 -12.82 4.45
C TYR A 289 8.94 -13.67 5.67
N VAL A 290 7.94 -13.98 6.52
CA VAL A 290 8.17 -14.77 7.73
C VAL A 290 8.65 -16.19 7.42
N THR A 291 8.28 -16.75 6.25
CA THR A 291 8.74 -18.06 5.79
C THR A 291 10.21 -18.03 5.32
N GLY A 292 10.67 -16.91 4.77
CA GLY A 292 12.07 -16.70 4.38
C GLY A 292 13.02 -16.50 5.56
N VAL A 293 12.52 -16.02 6.72
CA VAL A 293 13.37 -15.71 7.87
C VAL A 293 14.15 -16.93 8.41
N PRO A 294 13.57 -18.14 8.59
CA PRO A 294 14.35 -19.30 8.98
C PRO A 294 15.40 -19.72 7.94
N LEU A 295 15.17 -19.46 6.64
CA LEU A 295 16.17 -19.70 5.59
C LEU A 295 17.32 -18.71 5.71
N ALA A 296 17.04 -17.42 5.94
CA ALA A 296 18.08 -16.42 6.21
C ALA A 296 18.91 -16.77 7.46
N ALA A 297 18.24 -17.23 8.51
CA ALA A 297 18.91 -17.74 9.73
C ALA A 297 19.81 -18.94 9.46
N LEU A 298 19.41 -19.83 8.55
CA LEU A 298 20.22 -20.97 8.11
C LEU A 298 21.51 -20.52 7.42
N GLY A 299 21.45 -19.46 6.60
CA GLY A 299 22.64 -18.84 5.99
C GLY A 299 23.59 -18.26 7.04
N TRP A 300 23.08 -17.54 8.05
CA TRP A 300 23.87 -17.03 9.18
C TRP A 300 24.48 -18.13 10.02
N GLU A 301 23.75 -19.22 10.25
CA GLU A 301 24.28 -20.38 10.97
C GLU A 301 25.41 -21.06 10.19
N ALA A 302 25.26 -21.24 8.89
CA ALA A 302 26.30 -21.81 8.04
C ALA A 302 27.56 -20.94 8.00
N PHE A 303 27.41 -19.61 7.98
CA PHE A 303 28.51 -18.66 8.12
C PHE A 303 29.20 -18.80 9.48
N SER A 304 28.42 -18.87 10.57
CA SER A 304 28.98 -19.04 11.93
C SER A 304 29.78 -20.34 12.06
N GLN A 305 29.29 -21.45 11.51
CA GLN A 305 30.02 -22.72 11.48
C GLN A 305 31.30 -22.62 10.64
N TRP A 306 31.26 -21.89 9.52
CA TRP A 306 32.46 -21.68 8.70
C TRP A 306 33.52 -20.88 9.48
N VAL A 307 33.13 -19.87 10.26
CA VAL A 307 34.02 -19.09 11.15
C VAL A 307 34.72 -20.02 12.15
N GLU A 308 33.95 -20.93 12.76
CA GLU A 308 34.47 -21.92 13.72
C GLU A 308 35.46 -22.90 13.09
N ASP A 309 35.18 -23.41 11.89
CA ASP A 309 36.07 -24.30 11.15
C ASP A 309 37.40 -23.64 10.76
N LYS A 310 37.42 -22.30 10.63
CA LYS A 310 38.64 -21.51 10.42
C LYS A 310 39.39 -21.24 11.72
N ASN A 311 38.97 -21.81 12.84
CA ASN A 311 39.49 -21.55 14.18
C ASN A 311 39.40 -20.07 14.61
N TRP A 312 38.45 -19.33 14.03
CA TRP A 312 38.15 -17.97 14.46
C TRP A 312 37.21 -17.99 15.68
N LYS A 313 37.07 -16.84 16.34
CA LYS A 313 36.24 -16.75 17.55
C LYS A 313 34.76 -17.00 17.23
N PRO A 314 34.06 -17.91 17.93
CA PRO A 314 32.71 -18.35 17.59
C PRO A 314 31.64 -17.25 17.73
N TRP A 315 31.96 -16.16 18.45
CA TRP A 315 31.08 -15.02 18.61
C TRP A 315 31.02 -14.10 17.39
N ILE A 316 31.95 -14.24 16.40
CA ILE A 316 32.03 -13.35 15.21
C ILE A 316 30.71 -13.38 14.42
N GLY A 317 30.17 -14.56 14.08
CA GLY A 317 28.91 -14.67 13.34
C GLY A 317 27.74 -14.00 14.07
N PRO A 318 27.46 -14.33 15.33
CA PRO A 318 26.44 -13.65 16.14
C PRO A 318 26.61 -12.14 16.24
N VAL A 319 27.84 -11.65 16.42
CA VAL A 319 28.12 -10.22 16.53
C VAL A 319 27.89 -9.50 15.20
N VAL A 320 28.30 -10.05 14.07
CA VAL A 320 28.05 -9.44 12.75
C VAL A 320 26.55 -9.35 12.49
N LEU A 321 25.79 -10.41 12.78
CA LEU A 321 24.34 -10.35 12.71
C LEU A 321 23.77 -9.28 13.65
N GLY A 322 24.23 -9.24 14.91
CA GLY A 322 23.79 -8.26 15.90
C GLY A 322 24.03 -6.82 15.43
N LEU A 323 25.20 -6.52 14.86
CA LEU A 323 25.52 -5.20 14.31
C LEU A 323 24.57 -4.79 13.18
N LEU A 324 24.22 -5.72 12.28
CA LEU A 324 23.24 -5.46 11.21
C LEU A 324 21.81 -5.27 11.74
N MET A 325 21.53 -5.74 12.97
CA MET A 325 20.22 -5.55 13.61
C MET A 325 20.15 -4.30 14.50
N VAL A 326 21.26 -3.56 14.69
CA VAL A 326 21.26 -2.32 15.51
C VAL A 326 20.37 -1.26 14.86
N GLU A 327 20.50 -1.03 13.57
CA GLU A 327 19.72 0.01 12.86
C GLU A 327 18.21 -0.24 12.96
N PRO A 328 17.66 -1.42 12.61
CA PRO A 328 16.23 -1.67 12.77
C PRO A 328 15.78 -1.63 14.25
N ALA A 329 16.62 -2.05 15.20
CA ALA A 329 16.32 -1.95 16.63
C ALA A 329 16.22 -0.49 17.08
N VAL A 330 17.14 0.37 16.65
CA VAL A 330 17.11 1.82 16.93
C VAL A 330 15.88 2.47 16.29
N HIS A 331 15.52 2.08 15.06
CA HIS A 331 14.31 2.57 14.42
C HIS A 331 13.07 2.22 15.23
N ILE A 332 12.92 0.96 15.68
CA ILE A 332 11.81 0.52 16.52
C ILE A 332 11.75 1.34 17.83
N ALA A 333 12.89 1.51 18.50
CA ALA A 333 12.96 2.21 19.78
C ALA A 333 12.61 3.70 19.67
N ARG A 334 13.05 4.37 18.58
CA ARG A 334 12.79 5.79 18.35
C ARG A 334 11.37 6.06 17.83
N ASN A 335 10.83 5.13 17.05
CA ASN A 335 9.55 5.29 16.36
C ASN A 335 8.54 4.20 16.78
N TYR A 336 8.43 3.94 18.09
CA TYR A 336 7.63 2.84 18.63
C TYR A 336 6.14 2.91 18.26
N GLN A 337 5.63 4.10 17.92
CA GLN A 337 4.26 4.29 17.40
C GLN A 337 4.12 3.91 15.93
N TYR A 338 5.20 4.01 15.15
CA TYR A 338 5.23 3.82 13.69
C TYR A 338 6.32 2.85 13.22
N PRO A 339 6.55 1.69 13.87
CA PRO A 339 7.66 0.81 13.48
C PRO A 339 7.56 0.36 12.03
N TYR A 340 6.33 0.20 11.51
CA TYR A 340 6.12 -0.26 10.13
C TYR A 340 6.50 0.78 9.05
N VAL A 341 6.63 2.06 9.42
CA VAL A 341 7.15 3.11 8.53
C VAL A 341 8.68 3.01 8.52
N TYR A 342 9.16 1.89 8.05
CA TYR A 342 10.57 1.55 8.00
C TYR A 342 11.08 1.41 6.58
N PHE A 343 12.21 2.03 6.32
CA PHE A 343 13.02 1.86 5.11
C PHE A 343 14.47 1.70 5.52
N ASN A 344 15.15 0.73 4.91
CA ASN A 344 16.53 0.43 5.28
C ASN A 344 17.53 1.42 4.62
N PRO A 345 18.81 1.35 4.98
CA PRO A 345 19.84 2.27 4.44
C PRO A 345 20.03 2.22 2.93
N LEU A 346 19.59 1.16 2.20
CA LEU A 346 19.75 1.08 0.74
C LEU A 346 19.02 2.21 0.00
N VAL A 347 17.92 2.69 0.54
CA VAL A 347 17.16 3.80 -0.04
C VAL A 347 17.38 5.11 0.72
N GLY A 348 18.31 5.15 1.71
CA GLY A 348 18.53 6.30 2.57
C GLY A 348 17.55 6.43 3.74
N GLY A 349 16.96 5.31 4.18
CA GLY A 349 15.99 5.30 5.27
C GLY A 349 14.67 5.97 4.90
N VAL A 350 13.90 6.41 5.91
CA VAL A 350 12.59 7.06 5.72
C VAL A 350 12.73 8.37 4.93
N SER A 351 13.80 9.12 5.17
CA SER A 351 14.08 10.39 4.47
C SER A 351 14.31 10.18 2.97
N GLY A 352 15.07 9.14 2.58
CA GLY A 352 15.27 8.82 1.17
C GLY A 352 14.03 8.25 0.48
N ALA A 353 13.11 7.66 1.26
CA ALA A 353 11.84 7.16 0.76
C ALA A 353 10.78 8.27 0.58
N PHE A 354 10.91 9.40 1.28
CA PHE A 354 9.97 10.51 1.21
C PHE A 354 9.78 11.04 -0.21
N GLY A 355 8.53 11.14 -0.64
CA GLY A 355 8.17 11.55 -1.99
C GLY A 355 8.60 10.58 -3.10
N ASN A 356 9.10 9.37 -2.74
CA ASN A 356 9.37 8.28 -3.68
C ASN A 356 8.48 7.07 -3.42
N TYR A 357 8.12 6.83 -2.15
CA TYR A 357 7.34 5.66 -1.72
C TYR A 357 6.31 6.06 -0.67
N GLU A 358 5.22 5.30 -0.57
CA GLU A 358 4.21 5.50 0.46
C GLU A 358 4.81 5.22 1.85
N LEU A 359 4.62 6.16 2.80
CA LEU A 359 5.14 6.06 4.16
C LEU A 359 4.08 5.50 5.12
N ASP A 360 3.10 6.31 5.50
CA ASP A 360 2.02 5.95 6.43
C ASP A 360 0.76 5.50 5.68
N TYR A 361 0.84 4.34 5.00
CA TYR A 361 -0.29 3.83 4.21
C TYR A 361 -1.46 3.29 5.05
N TRP A 362 -1.29 3.12 6.36
CA TRP A 362 -2.38 2.82 7.29
C TRP A 362 -3.04 4.06 7.88
N GLY A 363 -2.43 5.24 7.75
CA GLY A 363 -2.92 6.48 8.31
C GLY A 363 -2.95 6.50 9.84
N ILE A 364 -2.06 5.75 10.50
CA ILE A 364 -2.01 5.66 11.96
C ILE A 364 -1.66 7.01 12.58
N SER A 365 -0.93 7.84 11.85
CA SER A 365 -0.58 9.20 12.30
C SER A 365 -1.80 10.08 12.57
N THR A 366 -2.99 9.73 12.04
CA THR A 366 -4.24 10.46 12.35
C THR A 366 -4.59 10.40 13.83
N ARG A 367 -4.27 9.29 14.52
CA ARG A 367 -4.43 9.20 15.97
C ARG A 367 -3.62 10.26 16.69
N GLN A 368 -2.31 10.32 16.43
CA GLN A 368 -1.44 11.30 17.07
C GLN A 368 -1.84 12.73 16.69
N ALA A 369 -2.35 12.94 15.47
CA ALA A 369 -2.85 14.24 15.06
C ALA A 369 -4.08 14.69 15.89
N VAL A 370 -5.01 13.79 16.16
CA VAL A 370 -6.16 14.08 17.05
C VAL A 370 -5.69 14.33 18.48
N GLU A 371 -4.83 13.44 19.04
CA GLU A 371 -4.26 13.61 20.37
C GLU A 371 -3.47 14.93 20.50
N GLU A 372 -2.82 15.39 19.45
CA GLU A 372 -2.11 16.67 19.43
C GLU A 372 -3.07 17.86 19.43
N LEU A 373 -4.19 17.80 18.71
CA LEU A 373 -5.24 18.82 18.77
C LEU A 373 -5.90 18.88 20.17
N GLU A 374 -6.11 17.72 20.82
CA GLU A 374 -6.53 17.67 22.23
C GLU A 374 -5.51 18.34 23.13
N ARG A 375 -4.23 18.02 22.99
CA ARG A 375 -3.13 18.55 23.79
C ARG A 375 -2.98 20.07 23.67
N GLN A 376 -3.26 20.60 22.47
CA GLN A 376 -3.22 22.04 22.20
C GLN A 376 -4.51 22.76 22.61
N GLY A 377 -5.49 22.06 23.17
CA GLY A 377 -6.75 22.64 23.62
C GLY A 377 -7.68 23.07 22.48
N VAL A 378 -7.52 22.46 21.29
CA VAL A 378 -8.43 22.68 20.16
C VAL A 378 -9.66 21.77 20.28
N LEU A 379 -9.43 20.50 20.68
CA LEU A 379 -10.49 19.52 20.88
C LEU A 379 -10.72 19.31 22.38
N HIS A 380 -11.90 19.71 22.87
CA HIS A 380 -12.33 19.52 24.27
C HIS A 380 -13.86 19.64 24.38
N ALA A 381 -14.41 19.19 25.51
CA ALA A 381 -15.86 19.11 25.71
C ALA A 381 -16.60 20.46 25.53
N ASP A 382 -15.99 21.57 25.90
CA ASP A 382 -16.61 22.92 25.88
C ASP A 382 -16.28 23.73 24.62
N MET A 383 -15.68 23.11 23.57
CA MET A 383 -15.32 23.78 22.34
C MET A 383 -16.55 24.19 21.52
N GLU A 384 -16.41 25.25 20.72
CA GLU A 384 -17.37 25.58 19.66
C GLU A 384 -17.26 24.55 18.51
N PRO A 385 -18.35 24.33 17.74
CA PRO A 385 -18.31 23.46 16.56
C PRO A 385 -17.24 23.91 15.55
N ILE A 386 -16.49 22.95 15.01
CA ILE A 386 -15.45 23.17 14.01
C ILE A 386 -15.60 22.22 12.82
N VAL A 387 -15.09 22.67 11.67
CA VAL A 387 -14.91 21.85 10.47
C VAL A 387 -13.46 21.38 10.39
N LEU A 388 -13.25 20.07 10.40
CA LEU A 388 -11.95 19.44 10.27
C LEU A 388 -11.87 18.67 8.96
N VAL A 389 -11.02 19.11 8.04
CA VAL A 389 -10.84 18.48 6.73
C VAL A 389 -9.65 17.52 6.75
N THR A 390 -9.77 16.41 6.03
CA THR A 390 -8.70 15.40 5.93
C THR A 390 -8.79 14.59 4.65
N ASN A 391 -7.66 14.08 4.17
CA ASN A 391 -7.62 13.07 3.12
C ASN A 391 -7.74 11.63 3.65
N PHE A 392 -8.01 11.46 4.97
CA PHE A 392 -8.20 10.15 5.60
C PHE A 392 -9.31 10.20 6.68
N ARG A 393 -10.54 10.44 6.23
CA ARG A 393 -11.71 10.71 7.09
C ARG A 393 -11.93 9.66 8.17
N TYR A 394 -11.93 8.38 7.79
CA TYR A 394 -12.21 7.28 8.71
C TYR A 394 -11.19 7.20 9.86
N GLY A 395 -9.90 7.44 9.54
CA GLY A 395 -8.85 7.45 10.57
C GLY A 395 -9.03 8.55 11.59
N VAL A 396 -9.48 9.74 11.18
CA VAL A 396 -9.74 10.86 12.10
C VAL A 396 -10.99 10.58 12.95
N GLN A 397 -12.11 10.22 12.32
CA GLN A 397 -13.39 10.00 13.02
C GLN A 397 -13.29 8.96 14.14
N ASN A 398 -12.53 7.89 13.93
CA ASN A 398 -12.37 6.81 14.91
C ASN A 398 -11.64 7.23 16.20
N TRP A 399 -10.89 8.33 16.16
CA TRP A 399 -10.10 8.80 17.30
C TRP A 399 -10.73 9.98 18.03
N LEU A 400 -11.81 10.58 17.51
CA LEU A 400 -12.54 11.62 18.22
C LEU A 400 -13.19 11.06 19.49
N ALA A 401 -12.96 11.72 20.61
CA ALA A 401 -13.55 11.31 21.87
C ALA A 401 -15.06 11.63 21.89
N PRO A 402 -15.88 10.82 22.59
CA PRO A 402 -17.35 11.00 22.64
C PRO A 402 -17.80 12.38 23.09
N GLU A 403 -17.07 13.01 24.02
CA GLU A 403 -17.41 14.29 24.63
C GLU A 403 -17.41 15.51 23.68
N TYR A 404 -16.72 15.42 22.54
CA TYR A 404 -16.67 16.51 21.54
C TYR A 404 -16.90 16.02 20.10
N ARG A 405 -17.14 14.72 19.90
CA ARG A 405 -17.32 14.12 18.55
C ARG A 405 -18.39 14.83 17.74
N ASP A 406 -19.53 15.14 18.37
CA ASP A 406 -20.67 15.79 17.72
C ASP A 406 -20.42 17.27 17.38
N LYS A 407 -19.34 17.86 17.91
CA LYS A 407 -18.90 19.23 17.63
C LYS A 407 -17.86 19.31 16.52
N VAL A 408 -17.40 18.19 15.99
CA VAL A 408 -16.37 18.12 14.93
C VAL A 408 -17.00 17.56 13.67
N GLU A 409 -17.28 18.43 12.71
CA GLU A 409 -17.64 18.01 11.37
C GLU A 409 -16.39 17.57 10.62
N VAL A 410 -16.26 16.26 10.37
CA VAL A 410 -15.09 15.73 9.63
C VAL A 410 -15.44 15.59 8.17
N GLU A 411 -14.80 16.39 7.31
CA GLU A 411 -14.99 16.35 5.87
C GLU A 411 -13.80 15.70 5.15
N TYR A 412 -14.11 15.02 4.04
CA TYR A 412 -13.08 14.46 3.17
C TYR A 412 -12.77 15.43 2.04
N ALA A 413 -11.49 15.74 1.87
CA ALA A 413 -10.98 16.39 0.66
C ALA A 413 -9.64 15.78 0.25
N ARG A 414 -9.34 15.81 -1.03
CA ARG A 414 -7.96 15.58 -1.49
C ARG A 414 -7.12 16.82 -1.16
N TYR A 415 -5.83 16.62 -0.91
CA TYR A 415 -4.94 17.74 -0.60
C TYR A 415 -4.99 18.88 -1.62
N ARG A 416 -5.20 18.56 -2.90
CA ARG A 416 -5.35 19.54 -3.98
C ARG A 416 -6.68 20.32 -3.95
N GLU A 417 -7.70 19.79 -3.25
CA GLU A 417 -9.04 20.37 -3.12
C GLU A 417 -9.21 21.19 -1.83
N ARG A 418 -8.14 21.34 -1.02
CA ARG A 418 -8.15 21.98 0.30
C ARG A 418 -8.66 23.43 0.34
N TYR A 419 -8.71 24.09 -0.81
CA TYR A 419 -9.20 25.45 -0.96
C TYR A 419 -10.62 25.53 -1.56
N GLU A 420 -11.26 24.39 -1.77
CA GLU A 420 -12.64 24.34 -2.26
C GLU A 420 -13.66 24.26 -1.11
N LEU A 421 -13.17 24.04 0.11
CA LEU A 421 -13.96 23.91 1.33
C LEU A 421 -13.55 24.96 2.36
N GLU A 422 -14.52 25.42 3.14
CA GLU A 422 -14.24 26.14 4.37
C GLU A 422 -13.92 25.13 5.47
N TRP A 423 -12.84 25.37 6.21
CA TRP A 423 -12.40 24.53 7.31
C TRP A 423 -11.61 25.34 8.35
N ASP A 424 -11.64 24.89 9.60
CA ASP A 424 -10.90 25.50 10.71
C ASP A 424 -9.54 24.85 10.91
N TYR A 425 -9.51 23.53 10.82
CA TYR A 425 -8.31 22.69 10.92
C TYR A 425 -8.30 21.63 9.83
N ALA A 426 -7.10 21.17 9.49
CA ALA A 426 -6.96 20.06 8.55
C ALA A 426 -5.86 19.08 9.02
N ILE A 427 -6.09 17.79 8.79
CA ILE A 427 -5.10 16.74 9.00
C ILE A 427 -4.79 16.10 7.64
N TRP A 428 -3.57 16.29 7.17
CA TRP A 428 -3.11 15.74 5.90
C TRP A 428 -2.10 14.63 6.15
N ILE A 429 -2.37 13.42 5.66
CA ILE A 429 -1.38 12.35 5.60
C ILE A 429 -0.66 12.38 4.25
N SER A 430 0.61 11.97 4.20
CA SER A 430 1.43 11.93 2.97
C SER A 430 0.92 10.94 1.92
N ARG A 431 0.05 10.01 2.31
CA ARG A 431 -0.57 9.07 1.39
C ARG A 431 -1.47 9.78 0.38
N PHE A 432 -1.48 9.30 -0.86
CA PHE A 432 -2.25 9.87 -2.00
C PHE A 432 -1.81 11.27 -2.43
N MET A 433 -0.70 11.76 -1.90
CA MET A 433 -0.09 13.00 -2.37
C MET A 433 0.97 12.71 -3.42
N ASP A 434 1.09 13.61 -4.37
CA ASP A 434 2.12 13.54 -5.40
C ASP A 434 3.51 13.75 -4.80
N GLY A 435 4.45 12.85 -5.14
CA GLY A 435 5.80 12.87 -4.58
C GLY A 435 6.64 14.05 -5.06
N THR A 436 6.48 14.44 -6.30
CA THR A 436 7.18 15.59 -6.90
C THR A 436 6.69 16.87 -6.27
N HIS A 437 5.35 16.99 -6.08
CA HIS A 437 4.76 18.12 -5.36
C HIS A 437 5.28 18.22 -3.93
N MET A 438 5.25 17.10 -3.15
CA MET A 438 5.73 17.11 -1.77
C MET A 438 7.18 17.63 -1.65
N LYS A 439 8.06 17.22 -2.57
CA LYS A 439 9.46 17.68 -2.62
C LYS A 439 9.57 19.14 -3.07
N ALA A 440 8.82 19.54 -4.10
CA ALA A 440 8.90 20.89 -4.66
C ALA A 440 8.47 21.99 -3.68
N VAL A 441 7.47 21.69 -2.83
CA VAL A 441 6.97 22.65 -1.83
C VAL A 441 7.55 22.46 -0.43
N ASP A 442 8.50 21.54 -0.25
CA ASP A 442 9.04 21.16 1.06
C ASP A 442 7.90 20.82 2.05
N TRP A 443 7.00 19.92 1.62
CA TRP A 443 5.84 19.55 2.43
C TRP A 443 6.24 18.92 3.78
N PRO A 444 5.58 19.29 4.88
CA PRO A 444 4.48 20.24 5.02
C PRO A 444 4.96 21.69 5.03
N SER A 445 4.22 22.58 4.33
CA SER A 445 4.55 24.00 4.26
C SER A 445 4.62 24.63 5.65
N SER A 446 5.71 25.32 5.97
CA SER A 446 5.95 25.93 7.27
C SER A 446 4.94 27.02 7.64
N THR A 447 4.28 27.65 6.67
CA THR A 447 3.43 28.82 6.87
C THR A 447 2.08 28.52 7.53
N ARG A 448 1.53 27.32 7.33
CA ARG A 448 0.22 26.90 7.88
C ARG A 448 0.29 25.65 8.75
N THR A 449 1.45 25.05 8.85
CA THR A 449 1.64 23.86 9.64
C THR A 449 1.68 24.19 11.12
N MET A 450 0.68 23.71 11.83
CA MET A 450 0.59 23.82 13.27
C MET A 450 1.50 22.81 13.95
N HIS A 451 1.48 21.56 13.46
CA HIS A 451 2.33 20.48 13.97
C HIS A 451 2.57 19.40 12.92
N PRO A 452 3.82 19.08 12.56
CA PRO A 452 4.14 17.92 11.74
C PRO A 452 4.30 16.67 12.61
N ILE A 453 3.76 15.53 12.15
CA ILE A 453 4.03 14.23 12.75
C ILE A 453 5.09 13.55 11.92
N THR A 454 6.17 13.10 12.57
CA THR A 454 7.38 12.66 11.89
C THR A 454 7.85 11.28 12.32
N VAL A 455 8.54 10.59 11.39
CA VAL A 455 9.33 9.38 11.64
C VAL A 455 10.76 9.66 11.20
N ASN A 456 11.73 9.54 12.11
CA ASN A 456 13.11 9.93 11.86
C ASN A 456 13.25 11.33 11.27
N SER A 457 12.52 12.30 11.81
CA SER A 457 12.44 13.70 11.35
C SER A 457 11.81 13.88 9.95
N THR A 458 11.29 12.82 9.34
CA THR A 458 10.60 12.88 8.05
C THR A 458 9.08 12.99 8.29
N PRO A 459 8.39 13.96 7.71
CA PRO A 459 6.97 14.15 7.93
C PRO A 459 6.17 13.02 7.26
N ILE A 460 5.21 12.46 8.01
CA ILE A 460 4.26 11.45 7.52
C ILE A 460 2.84 11.97 7.51
N SER A 461 2.53 12.93 8.39
CA SER A 461 1.30 13.71 8.39
C SER A 461 1.54 15.09 8.99
N ALA A 462 0.59 16.00 8.80
CA ALA A 462 0.68 17.35 9.35
C ALA A 462 -0.71 17.89 9.71
N ILE A 463 -0.75 18.63 10.82
CA ILE A 463 -1.91 19.41 11.24
C ILE A 463 -1.75 20.83 10.72
N TYR A 464 -2.79 21.32 10.07
CA TYR A 464 -2.86 22.68 9.56
C TYR A 464 -3.96 23.44 10.31
N LYS A 465 -3.71 24.72 10.56
CA LYS A 465 -4.73 25.68 11.01
C LYS A 465 -5.13 26.56 9.84
N LYS A 466 -6.41 26.90 9.75
CA LYS A 466 -6.90 27.90 8.79
C LYS A 466 -6.04 29.17 8.89
N GLY A 467 -5.45 29.56 7.76
CA GLY A 467 -4.80 30.87 7.62
C GLY A 467 -5.76 31.88 6.99
N GLU A 468 -5.23 33.02 6.59
CA GLU A 468 -5.99 33.98 5.77
C GLU A 468 -6.54 33.25 4.53
N PRO A 469 -7.83 33.39 4.21
CA PRO A 469 -8.52 32.57 3.20
C PRO A 469 -8.26 33.04 1.76
N HIS A 470 -7.10 33.65 1.48
CA HIS A 470 -6.82 34.30 0.21
C HIS A 470 -7.07 33.43 -1.03
N VAL A 471 -6.68 32.15 -1.02
CA VAL A 471 -6.95 31.29 -2.18
C VAL A 471 -8.42 30.96 -2.32
N PHE A 472 -9.11 30.72 -1.21
CA PHE A 472 -10.55 30.44 -1.23
C PHE A 472 -11.34 31.66 -1.71
N GLU A 473 -11.08 32.84 -1.14
CA GLU A 473 -11.73 34.08 -1.56
C GLU A 473 -11.37 34.48 -2.99
N GLY A 474 -10.10 34.34 -3.38
CA GLY A 474 -9.66 34.56 -4.75
C GLY A 474 -10.34 33.64 -5.76
N LYS A 475 -10.45 32.32 -5.43
CA LYS A 475 -11.20 31.38 -6.28
C LYS A 475 -12.68 31.72 -6.35
N LYS A 476 -13.32 32.06 -5.23
CA LYS A 476 -14.72 32.45 -5.15
C LYS A 476 -14.98 33.72 -5.98
N ALA A 477 -14.15 34.72 -5.84
CA ALA A 477 -14.23 35.95 -6.64
C ALA A 477 -14.06 35.66 -8.13
N LEU A 478 -13.13 34.77 -8.50
CA LEU A 478 -12.96 34.33 -9.89
C LEU A 478 -14.20 33.63 -10.44
N ASP A 479 -14.81 32.71 -9.66
CA ASP A 479 -16.03 31.99 -10.07
C ASP A 479 -17.23 32.93 -10.21
N GLU A 480 -17.32 33.98 -9.37
CA GLU A 480 -18.34 35.02 -9.41
C GLU A 480 -18.04 36.13 -10.47
N GLY A 481 -16.91 36.04 -11.15
CA GLY A 481 -16.50 36.97 -12.22
C GLY A 481 -15.94 38.31 -11.71
N ARG A 482 -15.62 38.44 -10.41
CA ARG A 482 -14.99 39.60 -9.78
C ARG A 482 -13.46 39.49 -9.94
N ILE A 483 -12.98 39.80 -11.16
CA ILE A 483 -11.61 39.45 -11.58
C ILE A 483 -10.54 40.23 -10.81
N GLU A 484 -10.72 41.54 -10.60
CA GLU A 484 -9.78 42.41 -9.88
C GLU A 484 -9.61 41.96 -8.42
N GLU A 485 -10.71 41.61 -7.75
CA GLU A 485 -10.71 41.09 -6.39
C GLU A 485 -10.03 39.71 -6.32
N ALA A 486 -10.28 38.86 -7.30
CA ALA A 486 -9.60 37.57 -7.40
C ALA A 486 -8.07 37.74 -7.51
N ILE A 487 -7.61 38.66 -8.36
CA ILE A 487 -6.19 38.98 -8.55
C ILE A 487 -5.57 39.50 -7.26
N GLU A 488 -6.26 40.41 -6.53
CA GLU A 488 -5.78 40.93 -5.25
C GLU A 488 -5.57 39.82 -4.21
N HIS A 489 -6.59 39.02 -3.96
CA HIS A 489 -6.49 37.89 -3.02
C HIS A 489 -5.39 36.90 -3.39
N LEU A 490 -5.30 36.54 -4.66
CA LEU A 490 -4.32 35.54 -5.10
C LEU A 490 -2.88 36.07 -5.05
N ASN A 491 -2.65 37.35 -5.31
CA ASN A 491 -1.36 38.00 -5.11
C ASN A 491 -0.96 38.03 -3.63
N ASN A 492 -1.88 38.35 -2.72
CA ASN A 492 -1.64 38.32 -1.28
C ASN A 492 -1.24 36.88 -0.82
N GLU A 493 -1.87 35.85 -1.37
CA GLU A 493 -1.44 34.47 -1.07
C GLU A 493 -0.04 34.17 -1.60
N ILE A 494 0.30 34.61 -2.81
CA ILE A 494 1.61 34.37 -3.42
C ILE A 494 2.72 35.12 -2.67
N GLU A 495 2.45 36.32 -2.17
CA GLU A 495 3.38 37.07 -1.32
C GLU A 495 3.66 36.27 -0.01
N TYR A 496 2.62 35.70 0.60
CA TYR A 496 2.73 34.91 1.82
C TYR A 496 3.33 33.52 1.55
N ASN A 497 2.93 32.86 0.46
CA ASN A 497 3.35 31.52 0.09
C ASN A 497 3.67 31.42 -1.41
N PRO A 498 4.89 31.79 -1.84
CA PRO A 498 5.29 31.82 -3.26
C PRO A 498 5.28 30.46 -3.96
N LYS A 499 5.22 29.37 -3.20
CA LYS A 499 5.17 28.00 -3.73
C LYS A 499 3.74 27.44 -3.83
N ASN A 500 2.71 28.26 -3.58
CA ASN A 500 1.33 27.81 -3.67
C ASN A 500 0.88 27.65 -5.13
N TYR A 501 1.02 26.46 -5.68
CA TYR A 501 0.68 26.19 -7.07
C TYR A 501 -0.78 26.48 -7.43
N LEU A 502 -1.72 26.33 -6.47
CA LEU A 502 -3.15 26.65 -6.70
C LEU A 502 -3.36 28.16 -6.82
N ALA A 503 -2.68 28.95 -6.00
CA ALA A 503 -2.73 30.40 -6.11
C ALA A 503 -2.21 30.86 -7.48
N HIS A 504 -1.08 30.33 -7.93
CA HIS A 504 -0.56 30.59 -9.28
C HIS A 504 -1.54 30.14 -10.36
N ARG A 505 -2.13 28.95 -10.27
CA ARG A 505 -3.11 28.47 -11.26
C ARG A 505 -4.32 29.38 -11.35
N PHE A 506 -4.93 29.76 -10.21
CA PHE A 506 -6.11 30.62 -10.21
C PHE A 506 -5.78 32.05 -10.61
N LEU A 507 -4.59 32.58 -10.23
CA LEU A 507 -4.14 33.87 -10.69
C LEU A 507 -3.93 33.89 -12.22
N GLY A 508 -3.28 32.84 -12.77
CA GLY A 508 -3.16 32.66 -14.22
C GLY A 508 -4.54 32.66 -14.91
N MET A 509 -5.53 31.94 -14.34
CA MET A 509 -6.90 31.94 -14.85
C MET A 509 -7.57 33.31 -14.75
N SER A 510 -7.35 34.08 -13.68
CA SER A 510 -7.89 35.41 -13.50
C SER A 510 -7.28 36.40 -14.52
N VAL A 511 -5.97 36.38 -14.68
CA VAL A 511 -5.23 37.20 -15.64
C VAL A 511 -5.60 36.83 -17.08
N ALA A 512 -5.77 35.53 -17.40
CA ALA A 512 -6.23 35.10 -18.73
C ALA A 512 -7.60 35.68 -19.11
N ARG A 513 -8.49 35.91 -18.14
CA ARG A 513 -9.79 36.58 -18.39
C ARG A 513 -9.67 38.09 -18.74
N THR A 514 -8.55 38.73 -18.39
CA THR A 514 -8.26 40.09 -18.84
C THR A 514 -7.64 40.15 -20.25
N GLY A 515 -7.28 38.99 -20.81
CA GLY A 515 -6.64 38.90 -22.12
C GLY A 515 -5.11 38.90 -22.10
N ASP A 516 -4.49 39.03 -20.93
CA ASP A 516 -3.01 38.98 -20.79
C ASP A 516 -2.53 37.53 -20.70
N TRP A 517 -2.35 36.91 -21.88
CA TRP A 517 -1.96 35.50 -21.99
C TRP A 517 -0.50 35.27 -21.63
N GLU A 518 0.42 36.23 -21.82
CA GLU A 518 1.82 36.12 -21.45
C GLU A 518 1.98 36.01 -19.92
N THR A 519 1.34 36.93 -19.18
CA THR A 519 1.37 36.87 -17.71
C THR A 519 0.66 35.65 -17.19
N ALA A 520 -0.48 35.27 -17.78
CA ALA A 520 -1.19 34.03 -17.42
C ALA A 520 -0.32 32.80 -17.62
N LEU A 521 0.41 32.70 -18.74
CA LEU A 521 1.32 31.60 -19.04
C LEU A 521 2.41 31.47 -17.97
N SER A 522 3.05 32.59 -17.58
CA SER A 522 4.08 32.60 -16.52
C SER A 522 3.56 32.02 -15.19
N HIS A 523 2.32 32.32 -14.84
CA HIS A 523 1.69 31.75 -13.65
C HIS A 523 1.37 30.26 -13.82
N PHE A 524 0.93 29.81 -14.98
CA PHE A 524 0.69 28.37 -15.23
C PHE A 524 2.01 27.58 -15.23
N GLU A 525 3.09 28.11 -15.78
CA GLU A 525 4.43 27.51 -15.72
C GLU A 525 4.91 27.39 -14.25
N THR A 526 4.70 28.44 -13.45
CA THR A 526 5.05 28.41 -12.02
C THR A 526 4.18 27.38 -11.27
N SER A 527 2.89 27.29 -11.59
CA SER A 527 2.01 26.24 -11.04
C SER A 527 2.52 24.84 -11.38
N LEU A 528 2.88 24.58 -12.63
CA LEU A 528 3.40 23.29 -13.09
C LEU A 528 4.78 22.97 -12.50
N LYS A 529 5.61 23.96 -12.24
CA LYS A 529 6.89 23.77 -11.54
C LYS A 529 6.70 23.12 -10.15
N TYR A 530 5.64 23.49 -9.43
CA TYR A 530 5.36 22.99 -8.09
C TYR A 530 4.36 21.82 -8.07
N ALA A 531 3.59 21.62 -9.13
CA ALA A 531 2.63 20.52 -9.27
C ALA A 531 2.55 20.06 -10.74
N PRO A 532 3.58 19.38 -11.27
CA PRO A 532 3.66 19.01 -12.69
C PRO A 532 2.52 18.07 -13.15
N GLU A 533 1.93 17.30 -12.24
CA GLU A 533 0.80 16.41 -12.54
C GLU A 533 -0.58 17.05 -12.31
N ASP A 534 -0.66 18.36 -12.05
CA ASP A 534 -1.96 19.04 -11.97
C ASP A 534 -2.58 19.15 -13.36
N GLN A 535 -3.46 18.19 -13.69
CA GLN A 535 -4.17 18.13 -14.94
C GLN A 535 -4.84 19.45 -15.34
N ALA A 536 -5.40 20.19 -14.37
CA ALA A 536 -6.03 21.46 -14.63
C ALA A 536 -5.00 22.55 -15.00
N ALA A 537 -3.83 22.54 -14.36
CA ALA A 537 -2.74 23.44 -14.70
C ALA A 537 -2.19 23.16 -16.10
N VAL A 538 -2.00 21.88 -16.48
CA VAL A 538 -1.57 21.50 -17.85
C VAL A 538 -2.58 21.98 -18.90
N ILE A 539 -3.87 21.78 -18.65
CA ILE A 539 -4.92 22.26 -19.57
C ILE A 539 -4.88 23.79 -19.70
N ASN A 540 -4.77 24.50 -18.59
CA ASN A 540 -4.70 25.99 -18.61
C ASN A 540 -3.43 26.50 -19.30
N TYR A 541 -2.29 25.85 -19.08
CA TYR A 541 -1.05 26.10 -19.82
C TYR A 541 -1.26 25.92 -21.33
N ALA A 542 -1.86 24.81 -21.73
CA ALA A 542 -2.14 24.55 -23.14
C ALA A 542 -3.11 25.58 -23.73
N ILE A 543 -4.12 26.01 -22.98
CA ILE A 543 -5.04 27.10 -23.41
C ILE A 543 -4.26 28.39 -23.66
N ALA A 544 -3.36 28.78 -22.75
CA ALA A 544 -2.54 29.98 -22.90
C ALA A 544 -1.62 29.86 -24.14
N LYS A 545 -0.94 28.74 -24.32
CA LYS A 545 -0.11 28.47 -25.49
C LYS A 545 -0.89 28.51 -26.82
N ILE A 546 -2.11 27.95 -26.88
CA ILE A 546 -2.99 28.01 -28.04
C ILE A 546 -3.36 29.46 -28.36
N ASN A 547 -3.68 30.29 -27.35
CA ASN A 547 -4.04 31.67 -27.57
C ASN A 547 -2.85 32.56 -28.00
N LEU A 548 -1.64 32.17 -27.61
CA LEU A 548 -0.38 32.78 -28.06
C LEU A 548 0.10 32.25 -29.43
N GLY A 549 -0.58 31.26 -30.00
CA GLY A 549 -0.22 30.66 -31.30
C GLY A 549 0.87 29.57 -31.23
N ASP A 550 1.28 29.19 -30.03
CA ASP A 550 2.28 28.13 -29.82
C ASP A 550 1.59 26.76 -29.69
N TYR A 551 1.14 26.23 -30.84
CA TYR A 551 0.40 24.96 -30.88
C TYR A 551 1.30 23.75 -30.59
N SER A 552 2.62 23.83 -30.88
CA SER A 552 3.56 22.73 -30.69
C SER A 552 3.69 22.35 -29.21
N ASP A 553 4.00 23.34 -28.36
CA ASP A 553 4.17 23.14 -26.93
C ASP A 553 2.84 22.72 -26.25
N ALA A 554 1.72 23.34 -26.70
CA ALA A 554 0.39 22.95 -26.20
C ALA A 554 0.09 21.47 -26.48
N LYS A 555 0.35 21.00 -27.70
CA LYS A 555 0.13 19.58 -28.09
C LYS A 555 1.04 18.63 -27.30
N LEU A 556 2.32 18.98 -27.15
CA LEU A 556 3.27 18.18 -26.39
C LEU A 556 2.80 17.97 -24.95
N ALA A 557 2.51 19.07 -24.23
CA ALA A 557 2.05 19.01 -22.84
C ALA A 557 0.74 18.21 -22.68
N LEU A 558 -0.20 18.38 -23.62
CA LEU A 558 -1.46 17.61 -23.60
C LEU A 558 -1.25 16.13 -23.89
N HIS A 559 -0.34 15.76 -24.79
CA HIS A 559 -0.01 14.34 -25.04
C HIS A 559 0.60 13.68 -23.82
N GLU A 560 1.61 14.29 -23.20
CA GLU A 560 2.24 13.78 -21.99
C GLU A 560 1.21 13.60 -20.85
N MET A 561 0.32 14.58 -20.66
CA MET A 561 -0.75 14.48 -19.68
C MET A 561 -1.73 13.33 -20.00
N LEU A 562 -2.08 13.12 -21.27
CA LEU A 562 -3.03 12.09 -21.70
C LEU A 562 -2.48 10.67 -21.63
N GLU A 563 -1.15 10.48 -21.59
CA GLU A 563 -0.54 9.19 -21.27
C GLU A 563 -0.93 8.72 -19.86
N THR A 564 -0.94 9.65 -18.91
CA THR A 564 -1.35 9.36 -17.52
C THR A 564 -2.88 9.44 -17.31
N PHE A 565 -3.53 10.42 -17.97
CA PHE A 565 -4.96 10.73 -17.78
C PHE A 565 -5.77 10.51 -19.07
N SER A 566 -5.73 9.31 -19.61
CA SER A 566 -6.38 8.96 -20.90
C SER A 566 -7.89 9.23 -20.98
N ASN A 567 -8.57 9.39 -19.83
CA ASN A 567 -10.00 9.73 -19.74
C ASN A 567 -10.27 11.24 -19.56
N SER A 568 -9.28 12.10 -19.80
CA SER A 568 -9.46 13.54 -19.74
C SER A 568 -10.15 14.07 -21.00
N HIS A 569 -11.46 14.28 -20.92
CA HIS A 569 -12.20 14.92 -22.03
C HIS A 569 -11.68 16.33 -22.36
N GLY A 570 -11.26 17.11 -21.33
CA GLY A 570 -10.65 18.43 -21.54
C GLY A 570 -9.32 18.34 -22.29
N GLY A 571 -8.45 17.39 -21.92
CA GLY A 571 -7.20 17.15 -22.63
C GLY A 571 -7.42 16.83 -24.11
N TRP A 572 -8.31 15.88 -24.42
CA TRP A 572 -8.65 15.56 -25.80
C TRP A 572 -9.28 16.72 -26.55
N TYR A 573 -10.12 17.52 -25.88
CA TYR A 573 -10.76 18.71 -26.48
C TYR A 573 -9.74 19.77 -26.88
N TYR A 574 -8.83 20.15 -25.99
CA TYR A 574 -7.84 21.18 -26.30
C TYR A 574 -6.76 20.67 -27.27
N LEU A 575 -6.48 19.38 -27.28
CA LEU A 575 -5.65 18.77 -28.32
C LEU A 575 -6.34 18.83 -29.69
N ALA A 576 -7.64 18.59 -29.76
CA ALA A 576 -8.43 18.78 -30.98
C ALA A 576 -8.43 20.26 -31.41
N LEU A 577 -8.63 21.20 -30.48
CA LEU A 577 -8.63 22.63 -30.75
C LEU A 577 -7.27 23.12 -31.26
N ALA A 578 -6.16 22.69 -30.65
CA ALA A 578 -4.81 23.04 -31.10
C ALA A 578 -4.57 22.60 -32.56
N ASN A 579 -4.90 21.33 -32.88
CA ASN A 579 -4.76 20.81 -34.25
C ASN A 579 -5.70 21.53 -35.23
N PHE A 580 -6.92 21.86 -34.81
CA PHE A 580 -7.88 22.61 -35.64
C PHE A 580 -7.35 24.02 -35.96
N ARG A 581 -6.80 24.74 -34.97
CA ARG A 581 -6.23 26.08 -35.14
C ARG A 581 -4.98 26.09 -36.03
N GLU A 582 -4.20 25.01 -35.98
CA GLU A 582 -3.02 24.84 -36.85
C GLU A 582 -3.39 24.38 -38.26
N GLY A 583 -4.64 23.94 -38.50
CA GLY A 583 -5.12 23.47 -39.81
C GLY A 583 -5.00 21.95 -40.03
N GLU A 584 -4.58 21.21 -39.01
CA GLU A 584 -4.47 19.74 -39.06
C GLU A 584 -5.82 19.04 -38.84
N LEU A 585 -6.74 19.26 -39.78
CA LEU A 585 -8.17 18.86 -39.68
C LEU A 585 -8.36 17.37 -39.39
N SER A 586 -7.55 16.51 -40.02
CA SER A 586 -7.65 15.05 -39.82
C SER A 586 -7.36 14.61 -38.41
N LEU A 587 -6.33 15.19 -37.75
CA LEU A 587 -6.00 14.93 -36.35
C LEU A 587 -7.04 15.53 -35.41
N ALA A 588 -7.48 16.77 -35.71
CA ALA A 588 -8.55 17.43 -34.96
C ALA A 588 -9.82 16.57 -34.92
N ALA A 589 -10.20 15.97 -36.06
CA ALA A 589 -11.37 15.08 -36.19
C ALA A 589 -11.22 13.81 -35.32
N GLN A 590 -10.04 13.23 -35.26
CA GLN A 590 -9.79 12.06 -34.39
C GLN A 590 -9.91 12.40 -32.90
N TYR A 591 -9.29 13.49 -32.47
CA TYR A 591 -9.28 13.89 -31.06
C TYR A 591 -10.65 14.39 -30.59
N ILE A 592 -11.43 15.07 -31.44
CA ILE A 592 -12.77 15.51 -31.05
C ILE A 592 -13.74 14.34 -30.92
N GLN A 593 -13.61 13.31 -31.76
CA GLN A 593 -14.36 12.07 -31.60
C GLN A 593 -14.03 11.40 -30.27
N ARG A 594 -12.75 11.36 -29.89
CA ARG A 594 -12.32 10.84 -28.59
C ARG A 594 -12.90 11.65 -27.44
N THR A 595 -12.95 12.98 -27.55
CA THR A 595 -13.55 13.86 -26.55
C THR A 595 -14.99 13.46 -26.24
N VAL A 596 -15.84 13.35 -27.27
CA VAL A 596 -17.27 13.03 -27.12
C VAL A 596 -17.52 11.57 -26.75
N GLN A 597 -16.60 10.66 -27.05
CA GLN A 597 -16.63 9.28 -26.54
C GLN A 597 -16.37 9.21 -25.03
N VAL A 598 -15.42 9.99 -24.55
CA VAL A 598 -15.08 10.05 -23.11
C VAL A 598 -16.19 10.75 -22.33
N ARG A 599 -16.78 11.82 -22.89
CA ARG A 599 -17.84 12.57 -22.22
C ARG A 599 -18.91 12.99 -23.23
N GLN A 600 -20.00 12.22 -23.27
CA GLN A 600 -21.07 12.38 -24.25
C GLN A 600 -21.94 13.63 -24.07
N ASP A 601 -22.02 14.18 -22.84
CA ASP A 601 -22.78 15.39 -22.49
C ASP A 601 -21.98 16.69 -22.64
N PHE A 602 -20.75 16.62 -23.15
CA PHE A 602 -19.86 17.77 -23.29
C PHE A 602 -20.19 18.60 -24.55
N ARG A 603 -21.16 19.52 -24.43
CA ARG A 603 -21.63 20.39 -25.53
C ARG A 603 -20.50 21.06 -26.34
N PRO A 604 -19.43 21.68 -25.70
CA PRO A 604 -18.35 22.28 -26.48
C PRO A 604 -17.64 21.32 -27.44
N GLY A 605 -17.53 20.04 -27.06
CA GLY A 605 -16.94 19.00 -27.93
C GLY A 605 -17.76 18.78 -29.20
N TRP A 606 -19.08 18.72 -29.08
CA TRP A 606 -19.97 18.60 -30.22
C TRP A 606 -19.92 19.85 -31.12
N GLN A 607 -19.90 21.05 -30.52
CA GLN A 607 -19.80 22.31 -31.27
C GLN A 607 -18.51 22.42 -32.08
N LEU A 608 -17.36 22.11 -31.47
CA LEU A 608 -16.08 22.11 -32.19
C LEU A 608 -16.05 21.03 -33.28
N GLY A 609 -16.65 19.86 -33.02
CA GLY A 609 -16.74 18.79 -33.99
C GLY A 609 -17.51 19.20 -35.25
N ILE A 610 -18.63 19.94 -35.11
CA ILE A 610 -19.38 20.50 -36.25
C ILE A 610 -18.44 21.37 -37.10
N GLN A 611 -17.72 22.32 -36.48
CA GLN A 611 -16.80 23.24 -37.19
C GLN A 611 -15.69 22.48 -37.94
N ILE A 612 -15.11 21.44 -37.28
CA ILE A 612 -14.07 20.62 -37.90
C ILE A 612 -14.61 19.89 -39.15
N PHE A 613 -15.76 19.22 -39.02
CA PHE A 613 -16.31 18.43 -40.13
C PHE A 613 -16.86 19.29 -41.26
N GLU A 614 -17.43 20.47 -40.97
CA GLU A 614 -17.81 21.47 -41.99
C GLU A 614 -16.57 21.95 -42.76
N GLN A 615 -15.47 22.28 -42.07
CA GLN A 615 -14.24 22.71 -42.75
C GLN A 615 -13.57 21.58 -43.56
N MET A 616 -13.80 20.31 -43.18
CA MET A 616 -13.36 19.15 -43.95
C MET A 616 -14.27 18.86 -45.18
N GLY A 617 -15.43 19.49 -45.26
CA GLY A 617 -16.46 19.18 -46.30
C GLY A 617 -17.22 17.89 -46.02
N ASP A 618 -17.19 17.39 -44.77
CA ASP A 618 -17.89 16.15 -44.39
C ASP A 618 -19.22 16.46 -43.70
N GLU A 619 -20.19 16.85 -44.55
CA GLU A 619 -21.53 17.23 -44.12
C GLU A 619 -22.25 16.09 -43.36
N GLN A 620 -21.99 14.82 -43.73
CA GLN A 620 -22.63 13.70 -43.07
C GLN A 620 -22.25 13.62 -41.57
N ARG A 621 -20.96 13.78 -41.24
CA ARG A 621 -20.51 13.80 -39.85
C ARG A 621 -20.87 15.09 -39.13
N ALA A 622 -20.85 16.23 -39.81
CA ALA A 622 -21.33 17.51 -39.27
C ALA A 622 -22.81 17.41 -38.85
N ASP A 623 -23.66 16.85 -39.65
CA ASP A 623 -25.08 16.63 -39.33
C ASP A 623 -25.28 15.65 -38.16
N LEU A 624 -24.49 14.58 -38.09
CA LEU A 624 -24.53 13.66 -36.95
C LEU A 624 -24.20 14.41 -35.63
N PHE A 625 -23.18 15.25 -35.64
CA PHE A 625 -22.79 16.04 -34.46
C PHE A 625 -23.84 17.11 -34.12
N ARG A 626 -24.46 17.73 -35.09
CA ARG A 626 -25.56 18.71 -34.96
C ARG A 626 -26.78 18.09 -34.30
N ASN A 627 -27.23 16.96 -34.84
CA ASN A 627 -28.37 16.21 -34.30
C ASN A 627 -28.12 15.75 -32.86
N ARG A 628 -26.88 15.35 -32.53
CA ARG A 628 -26.56 14.95 -31.17
C ARG A 628 -26.52 16.13 -30.19
N LEU A 629 -26.02 17.28 -30.65
CA LEU A 629 -26.00 18.53 -29.83
C LEU A 629 -27.42 19.02 -29.50
N GLU A 630 -28.40 18.84 -30.43
CA GLU A 630 -29.80 19.20 -30.22
C GLU A 630 -30.50 18.29 -29.17
N GLN A 631 -30.01 17.06 -29.00
CA GLN A 631 -30.54 16.08 -28.03
C GLN A 631 -30.00 16.27 -26.60
N LEU A 632 -28.96 17.07 -26.44
CA LEU A 632 -28.34 17.41 -25.16
C LEU A 632 -28.90 18.70 -24.57
#